data_08e8e0370caed6c26f144c7f6a2439a0
#
_entry.id   08e8e0370caed6c26f144c7f6a2439a0
#
_cell.length_a   1.000
_cell.length_b   1.000
_cell.length_c   1.000
_cell.angle_alpha   90.00
_cell.angle_beta   90.00
_cell.angle_gamma   90.00
#
_symmetry.space_group_name_H-M   'P 1'
#
loop_
_entity.id
_entity.type
_entity.pdbx_description
1 polymer ?
#
loop_
_entity_poly.entity_id
_entity_poly.type
_entity_poly.pdbx_seq_one_letter_code
_entity_poly.pdbx_strand_id
1 'polypeptide(L)'
;DEYGNATKVGVADWQDLIYQDGFSQEYNISVSGGSRNGSWHSFSGNYLKQQGIIKESGFTRYSIRANMGRKIKSWLDMGVNISFSHTDTDFSRTNSNDYGVIRSALVFPTTYDPSDDETLNSDELSWLASNPYAYINSAKDNLKSNNVFTSSYLEIKLFPFLKFRQNLGINYTNRERGTYYGRRTSEGSEANNINGKAG
;
A
#
# COMPACT_ATOMS: atom_id res chain seq x y z
N ASP A 1 25.51 15.00 37.37
CA ASP A 1 25.19 14.95 38.77
C ASP A 1 26.03 15.99 39.54
N GLU A 2 25.69 16.28 40.78
CA GLU A 2 26.27 17.28 41.65
C GLU A 2 27.79 17.05 41.94
N TYR A 3 28.33 15.93 41.51
CA TYR A 3 29.73 15.50 41.69
C TYR A 3 30.54 15.40 40.39
N GLY A 4 30.02 15.91 39.28
CA GLY A 4 30.75 16.00 38.02
C GLY A 4 31.02 14.67 37.31
N ASN A 5 30.36 13.60 37.68
CA ASN A 5 30.42 12.36 36.91
C ASN A 5 29.61 12.52 35.61
N ALA A 6 30.29 12.50 34.48
CA ALA A 6 29.62 12.48 33.17
C ALA A 6 28.79 11.22 33.04
N THR A 7 27.46 11.34 33.10
CA THR A 7 26.58 10.26 32.77
C THR A 7 26.71 10.01 31.27
N LYS A 8 27.00 8.78 30.88
CA LYS A 8 27.07 8.41 29.47
C LYS A 8 25.67 8.53 28.89
N VAL A 9 25.43 9.63 28.22
CA VAL A 9 24.15 9.84 27.51
C VAL A 9 24.16 8.92 26.29
N GLY A 10 23.17 8.06 26.15
CA GLY A 10 22.97 7.27 24.95
C GLY A 10 22.73 8.21 23.77
N VAL A 11 23.33 7.92 22.63
CA VAL A 11 23.05 8.64 21.39
C VAL A 11 22.15 7.75 20.53
N ALA A 12 20.91 8.15 20.33
CA ALA A 12 19.99 7.45 19.46
C ALA A 12 20.17 7.90 18.00
N ASP A 13 20.39 6.96 17.11
CA ASP A 13 20.26 7.19 15.66
C ASP A 13 18.80 6.95 15.24
N TRP A 14 18.04 8.03 15.26
CA TRP A 14 16.62 7.97 14.90
C TRP A 14 16.40 7.58 13.44
N GLN A 15 17.35 7.86 12.55
CA GLN A 15 17.23 7.49 11.15
C GLN A 15 17.40 5.98 10.97
N ASP A 16 18.37 5.37 11.62
CA ASP A 16 18.56 3.91 11.60
C ASP A 16 17.34 3.16 12.19
N LEU A 17 16.70 3.77 13.18
CA LEU A 17 15.49 3.20 13.78
C LEU A 17 14.28 3.20 12.85
N ILE A 18 14.16 4.17 11.95
CA ILE A 18 13.01 4.29 11.05
C ILE A 18 13.21 3.65 9.68
N TYR A 19 14.46 3.55 9.22
CA TYR A 19 14.76 3.00 7.90
C TYR A 19 15.05 1.50 7.94
N GLN A 20 14.87 0.87 6.82
CA GLN A 20 15.20 -0.53 6.56
C GLN A 20 15.55 -0.71 5.08
N ASP A 21 16.22 -1.82 4.77
CA ASP A 21 16.40 -2.24 3.39
C ASP A 21 15.06 -2.68 2.80
N GLY A 22 14.68 -2.05 1.69
CA GLY A 22 13.45 -2.39 0.96
C GLY A 22 13.68 -3.58 0.02
N PHE A 23 12.92 -4.65 0.22
CA PHE A 23 12.97 -5.83 -0.65
C PHE A 23 11.74 -5.86 -1.56
N SER A 24 11.94 -6.12 -2.85
CA SER A 24 10.86 -6.29 -3.82
C SER A 24 10.94 -7.64 -4.50
N GLN A 25 9.79 -8.31 -4.62
CA GLN A 25 9.66 -9.58 -5.32
C GLN A 25 8.41 -9.56 -6.20
N GLU A 26 8.55 -10.08 -7.41
CA GLU A 26 7.46 -10.19 -8.36
C GLU A 26 7.46 -11.57 -9.03
N TYR A 27 6.30 -12.19 -9.07
CA TYR A 27 6.09 -13.47 -9.71
C TYR A 27 4.98 -13.34 -10.75
N ASN A 28 5.28 -13.77 -11.97
CA ASN A 28 4.34 -13.77 -13.08
C ASN A 28 4.21 -15.18 -13.64
N ILE A 29 2.96 -15.61 -13.82
CA ILE A 29 2.65 -16.83 -14.53
C ILE A 29 1.64 -16.52 -15.63
N SER A 30 1.83 -17.10 -16.81
CA SER A 30 0.87 -16.96 -17.89
C SER A 30 0.77 -18.24 -18.73
N VAL A 31 -0.44 -18.52 -19.16
CA VAL A 31 -0.77 -19.62 -20.06
C VAL A 31 -1.66 -19.07 -21.16
N SER A 32 -1.31 -19.36 -22.40
CA SER A 32 -2.11 -18.96 -23.55
C SER A 32 -2.23 -20.11 -24.54
N GLY A 33 -3.35 -20.14 -25.25
CA GLY A 33 -3.61 -21.16 -26.25
C GLY A 33 -4.66 -20.72 -27.24
N GLY A 34 -4.74 -21.46 -28.32
CA GLY A 34 -5.75 -21.24 -29.36
C GLY A 34 -6.05 -22.52 -30.11
N SER A 35 -7.21 -22.57 -30.72
CA SER A 35 -7.68 -23.70 -31.54
C SER A 35 -7.80 -23.29 -32.99
N ARG A 36 -7.67 -24.26 -33.88
CA ARG A 36 -7.93 -24.09 -35.33
C ARG A 36 -9.35 -23.58 -35.62
N ASN A 37 -10.28 -23.75 -34.69
CA ASN A 37 -11.65 -23.25 -34.77
C ASN A 37 -11.76 -21.72 -34.49
N GLY A 38 -10.62 -21.01 -34.38
CA GLY A 38 -10.57 -19.58 -34.15
C GLY A 38 -10.91 -19.17 -32.72
N SER A 39 -10.85 -20.08 -31.74
CA SER A 39 -10.88 -19.73 -30.33
C SER A 39 -9.47 -19.48 -29.82
N TRP A 40 -9.34 -18.51 -28.93
CA TRP A 40 -8.10 -18.20 -28.23
C TRP A 40 -8.39 -17.85 -26.76
N HIS A 41 -7.42 -18.12 -25.92
CA HIS A 41 -7.50 -17.79 -24.50
C HIS A 41 -6.11 -17.46 -23.96
N SER A 42 -6.08 -16.62 -22.97
CA SER A 42 -4.88 -16.28 -22.22
C SER A 42 -5.27 -16.03 -20.77
N PHE A 43 -4.58 -16.70 -19.87
CA PHE A 43 -4.71 -16.52 -18.43
C PHE A 43 -3.38 -16.07 -17.87
N SER A 44 -3.39 -15.09 -17.00
CA SER A 44 -2.17 -14.67 -16.30
C SER A 44 -2.47 -14.34 -14.85
N GLY A 45 -1.49 -14.65 -14.00
CA GLY A 45 -1.47 -14.28 -12.59
C GLY A 45 -0.19 -13.52 -12.28
N ASN A 46 -0.29 -12.49 -11.46
CA ASN A 46 0.82 -11.70 -10.98
C ASN A 46 0.70 -11.53 -9.47
N TYR A 47 1.81 -11.74 -8.78
CA TYR A 47 2.01 -11.40 -7.39
C TYR A 47 3.17 -10.43 -7.29
N LEU A 48 2.97 -9.30 -6.64
CA LEU A 48 3.99 -8.30 -6.35
C LEU A 48 3.96 -7.99 -4.86
N LYS A 49 5.09 -8.09 -4.20
CA LYS A 49 5.29 -7.59 -2.83
C LYS A 49 6.50 -6.67 -2.82
N GLN A 50 6.29 -5.47 -2.29
CA GLN A 50 7.34 -4.46 -2.13
C GLN A 50 7.36 -4.02 -0.68
N GLN A 51 8.48 -4.19 -0.03
CA GLN A 51 8.74 -3.65 1.28
C GLN A 51 9.23 -2.22 1.14
N GLY A 52 8.68 -1.30 1.91
CA GLY A 52 9.12 0.10 1.90
C GLY A 52 10.46 0.27 2.61
N ILE A 53 11.15 1.34 2.30
CA ILE A 53 12.40 1.75 2.97
C ILE A 53 12.17 2.30 4.38
N ILE A 54 10.94 2.70 4.70
CA ILE A 54 10.52 3.04 6.05
C ILE A 54 9.86 1.81 6.65
N LYS A 55 10.23 1.47 7.88
CA LYS A 55 9.65 0.33 8.61
C LYS A 55 8.13 0.44 8.64
N GLU A 56 7.44 -0.69 8.70
CA GLU A 56 5.97 -0.79 8.71
C GLU A 56 5.27 -0.15 7.48
N SER A 57 6.01 0.04 6.38
CA SER A 57 5.44 0.44 5.11
C SER A 57 5.65 -0.63 4.04
N GLY A 58 4.66 -0.79 3.17
CA GLY A 58 4.75 -1.80 2.14
C GLY A 58 3.56 -1.81 1.18
N PHE A 59 3.71 -2.58 0.13
CA PHE A 59 2.70 -2.77 -0.89
C PHE A 59 2.65 -4.22 -1.34
N THR A 60 1.47 -4.79 -1.36
CA THR A 60 1.24 -6.14 -1.88
C THR A 60 0.12 -6.07 -2.91
N ARG A 61 0.31 -6.73 -4.05
CA ARG A 61 -0.68 -6.84 -5.11
C ARG A 61 -0.82 -8.26 -5.61
N TYR A 62 -2.04 -8.71 -5.68
CA TYR A 62 -2.44 -9.92 -6.39
C TYR A 62 -3.28 -9.51 -7.59
N SER A 63 -2.98 -10.04 -8.77
CA SER A 63 -3.82 -9.80 -9.93
C SER A 63 -3.97 -11.03 -10.79
N ILE A 64 -5.17 -11.19 -11.33
CA ILE A 64 -5.52 -12.27 -12.26
C ILE A 64 -6.15 -11.62 -13.48
N ARG A 65 -5.77 -12.11 -14.66
CA ARG A 65 -6.34 -11.67 -15.92
C ARG A 65 -6.70 -12.87 -16.78
N ALA A 66 -7.89 -12.83 -17.33
CA ALA A 66 -8.38 -13.81 -18.27
C ALA A 66 -8.87 -13.09 -19.53
N ASN A 67 -8.32 -13.49 -20.67
CA ASN A 67 -8.75 -12.98 -21.98
C ASN A 67 -9.16 -14.17 -22.82
N MET A 68 -10.34 -14.12 -23.38
CA MET A 68 -10.90 -15.20 -24.19
C MET A 68 -11.63 -14.62 -25.39
N GLY A 69 -11.54 -15.30 -26.51
CA GLY A 69 -12.31 -14.91 -27.69
C GLY A 69 -12.52 -16.09 -28.63
N ARG A 70 -13.53 -15.97 -29.44
CA ARG A 70 -13.87 -17.01 -30.41
C ARG A 70 -14.57 -16.42 -31.66
N LYS A 71 -14.14 -16.89 -32.81
CA LYS A 71 -14.92 -16.76 -34.03
C LYS A 71 -16.07 -17.76 -34.01
N ILE A 72 -17.28 -17.27 -33.75
CA ILE A 72 -18.49 -18.10 -33.67
C ILE A 72 -18.89 -18.56 -35.07
N LYS A 73 -18.82 -17.61 -36.02
CA LYS A 73 -19.09 -17.83 -37.45
C LYS A 73 -18.10 -16.99 -38.28
N SER A 74 -18.05 -17.18 -39.58
CA SER A 74 -17.20 -16.37 -40.47
C SER A 74 -17.49 -14.85 -40.40
N TRP A 75 -18.71 -14.51 -40.02
CA TRP A 75 -19.17 -13.14 -39.89
C TRP A 75 -19.30 -12.63 -38.43
N LEU A 76 -19.13 -13.52 -37.42
CA LEU A 76 -19.37 -13.18 -36.01
C LEU A 76 -18.13 -13.55 -35.16
N ASP A 77 -17.56 -12.56 -34.53
CA ASP A 77 -16.42 -12.68 -33.60
C ASP A 77 -16.78 -12.03 -32.25
N MET A 78 -16.43 -12.69 -31.17
CA MET A 78 -16.67 -12.18 -29.83
C MET A 78 -15.50 -12.47 -28.89
N GLY A 79 -15.33 -11.61 -27.88
CA GLY A 79 -14.34 -11.83 -26.86
C GLY A 79 -14.69 -11.13 -25.55
N VAL A 80 -14.10 -11.62 -24.50
CA VAL A 80 -14.22 -11.09 -23.15
C VAL A 80 -12.85 -11.01 -22.50
N ASN A 81 -12.61 -9.90 -21.82
CA ASN A 81 -11.44 -9.69 -20.98
C ASN A 81 -11.92 -9.43 -19.56
N ILE A 82 -11.36 -10.14 -18.60
CA ILE A 82 -11.66 -9.99 -17.19
C ILE A 82 -10.33 -9.79 -16.48
N SER A 83 -10.25 -8.77 -15.67
CA SER A 83 -9.12 -8.59 -14.76
C SER A 83 -9.61 -8.28 -13.35
N PHE A 84 -8.97 -8.92 -12.39
CA PHE A 84 -9.16 -8.67 -10.97
C PHE A 84 -7.82 -8.28 -10.38
N SER A 85 -7.80 -7.30 -9.52
CA SER A 85 -6.64 -7.00 -8.70
C SER A 85 -7.06 -6.65 -7.28
N HIS A 86 -6.31 -7.19 -6.33
CA HIS A 86 -6.36 -6.84 -4.92
C HIS A 86 -5.03 -6.20 -4.54
N THR A 87 -5.09 -5.02 -3.92
CA THR A 87 -3.91 -4.35 -3.37
C THR A 87 -4.09 -4.13 -1.89
N ASP A 88 -3.02 -4.34 -1.15
CA ASP A 88 -2.89 -4.04 0.27
C ASP A 88 -1.67 -3.13 0.45
N THR A 89 -1.89 -1.94 0.99
CA THR A 89 -0.86 -0.91 1.13
C THR A 89 -0.80 -0.44 2.56
N ASP A 90 0.35 -0.62 3.19
CA ASP A 90 0.66 -0.05 4.48
C ASP A 90 1.45 1.25 4.28
N PHE A 91 0.89 2.33 4.78
CA PHE A 91 1.49 3.65 4.69
C PHE A 91 2.22 4.02 5.98
N SER A 92 3.42 4.51 5.83
CA SER A 92 4.07 5.28 6.86
C SER A 92 3.81 6.77 6.65
N ARG A 93 3.44 7.50 7.70
CA ARG A 93 3.14 8.92 7.60
C ARG A 93 4.43 9.73 7.40
N THR A 94 4.75 10.05 6.15
CA THR A 94 6.02 10.68 5.78
C THR A 94 5.96 12.19 5.63
N ASN A 95 4.80 12.77 5.32
CA ASN A 95 4.68 14.15 4.85
C ASN A 95 3.60 14.97 5.56
N SER A 96 3.38 14.78 6.84
CA SER A 96 2.61 15.78 7.56
C SER A 96 3.50 16.94 7.97
N ASN A 97 2.96 18.14 7.95
CA ASN A 97 3.73 19.36 8.22
C ASN A 97 4.36 19.35 9.62
N ASP A 98 3.73 18.70 10.60
CA ASP A 98 4.15 18.75 11.99
C ASP A 98 4.59 17.39 12.57
N TYR A 99 4.11 16.26 12.04
CA TYR A 99 4.23 14.95 12.69
C TYR A 99 4.68 13.82 11.76
N GLY A 100 5.32 14.11 10.63
CA GLY A 100 5.84 13.07 9.73
C GLY A 100 7.01 12.32 10.34
N VAL A 101 7.06 10.99 10.18
CA VAL A 101 8.12 10.12 10.72
C VAL A 101 9.51 10.59 10.34
N ILE A 102 9.73 10.99 9.08
CA ILE A 102 11.04 11.46 8.59
C ILE A 102 11.43 12.76 9.29
N ARG A 103 10.52 13.75 9.33
CA ARG A 103 10.80 15.02 10.00
C ARG A 103 11.08 14.80 11.48
N SER A 104 10.27 13.99 12.14
CA SER A 104 10.45 13.67 13.53
C SER A 104 11.83 13.05 13.80
N ALA A 105 12.28 12.10 12.97
CA ALA A 105 13.60 11.49 13.10
C ALA A 105 14.77 12.47 12.89
N LEU A 106 14.56 13.55 12.13
CA LEU A 106 15.58 14.58 11.88
C LEU A 106 15.68 15.61 13.00
N VAL A 107 14.57 15.90 13.70
CA VAL A 107 14.54 16.98 14.70
C VAL A 107 14.46 16.48 16.14
N PHE A 108 14.13 15.20 16.36
CA PHE A 108 14.02 14.66 17.70
C PHE A 108 15.40 14.56 18.36
N PRO A 109 15.54 14.96 19.64
CA PRO A 109 16.83 14.98 20.31
C PRO A 109 17.45 13.58 20.40
N THR A 110 18.71 13.45 20.02
CA THR A 110 19.46 12.17 20.05
C THR A 110 19.84 11.71 21.45
N THR A 111 19.65 12.57 22.45
CA THR A 111 19.94 12.28 23.87
C THR A 111 18.87 11.42 24.55
N TYR A 112 17.74 11.21 23.89
CA TYR A 112 16.66 10.38 24.44
C TYR A 112 16.84 8.92 24.07
N ASP A 113 16.54 8.03 25.02
CA ASP A 113 16.55 6.59 24.79
C ASP A 113 15.24 6.15 24.11
N PRO A 114 15.30 5.52 22.93
CA PRO A 114 14.11 5.03 22.25
C PRO A 114 13.30 3.97 23.02
N SER A 115 13.91 3.30 23.99
CA SER A 115 13.29 2.29 24.84
C SER A 115 12.62 2.84 26.08
N ASP A 116 12.89 4.11 26.44
CA ASP A 116 12.34 4.75 27.63
C ASP A 116 10.98 5.40 27.32
N ASP A 117 9.92 4.72 27.72
CA ASP A 117 8.54 5.16 27.51
C ASP A 117 8.14 6.40 28.33
N GLU A 118 8.76 6.65 29.48
CA GLU A 118 8.38 7.76 30.36
C GLU A 118 8.91 9.10 29.84
N THR A 119 10.16 9.12 29.41
CA THR A 119 10.77 10.33 28.85
C THR A 119 10.24 10.72 27.48
N LEU A 120 9.85 9.75 26.66
CA LEU A 120 9.36 9.99 25.31
C LEU A 120 7.94 10.55 25.23
N ASN A 121 7.19 10.48 26.32
CA ASN A 121 5.80 11.00 26.43
C ASN A 121 5.73 12.26 27.31
N SER A 122 6.85 12.87 27.63
CA SER A 122 6.86 14.10 28.43
C SER A 122 6.25 15.26 27.62
N ASP A 123 5.38 16.04 28.26
CA ASP A 123 4.74 17.22 27.67
C ASP A 123 5.76 18.26 27.17
N GLU A 124 6.98 18.21 27.67
CA GLU A 124 8.09 19.11 27.30
C GLU A 124 8.53 18.97 25.84
N LEU A 125 8.35 17.81 25.21
CA LEU A 125 8.77 17.55 23.84
C LEU A 125 7.62 17.51 22.83
N SER A 126 6.40 17.44 23.31
CA SER A 126 5.20 17.30 22.46
C SER A 126 5.03 18.42 21.43
N TRP A 127 5.57 19.62 21.72
CA TRP A 127 5.52 20.77 20.80
C TRP A 127 6.62 20.75 19.71
N LEU A 128 7.69 20.02 19.92
CA LEU A 128 8.86 20.04 19.03
C LEU A 128 8.73 19.04 17.88
N ALA A 129 8.40 17.80 18.22
CA ALA A 129 8.18 16.70 17.25
C ALA A 129 7.54 15.51 17.96
N SER A 130 6.78 14.73 17.24
CA SER A 130 6.34 13.44 17.76
C SER A 130 7.48 12.43 17.76
N ASN A 131 7.48 11.54 18.75
CA ASN A 131 8.45 10.47 18.82
C ASN A 131 8.41 9.58 17.56
N PRO A 132 9.47 9.52 16.73
CA PRO A 132 9.50 8.76 15.50
C PRO A 132 9.31 7.24 15.73
N TYR A 133 9.85 6.72 16.83
CA TYR A 133 9.73 5.33 17.22
C TYR A 133 8.28 4.98 17.63
N ALA A 134 7.59 5.89 18.30
CA ALA A 134 6.18 5.73 18.66
C ALA A 134 5.29 5.65 17.40
N TYR A 135 5.57 6.46 16.40
CA TYR A 135 4.83 6.41 15.15
C TYR A 135 4.97 5.06 14.43
N ILE A 136 6.19 4.57 14.27
CA ILE A 136 6.43 3.29 13.60
C ILE A 136 5.74 2.14 14.32
N ASN A 137 5.79 2.12 15.66
CA ASN A 137 5.27 0.98 16.42
C ASN A 137 3.78 1.11 16.79
N SER A 138 3.22 2.30 16.76
CA SER A 138 1.87 2.55 17.29
C SER A 138 0.90 3.16 16.29
N ALA A 139 1.35 3.68 15.16
CA ALA A 139 0.48 4.16 14.09
C ALA A 139 0.31 3.10 13.01
N LYS A 140 -0.92 2.94 12.52
CA LYS A 140 -1.24 2.06 11.38
C LYS A 140 -2.12 2.82 10.39
N ASP A 141 -1.77 2.77 9.13
CA ASP A 141 -2.55 3.34 8.04
C ASP A 141 -2.52 2.35 6.87
N ASN A 142 -3.60 1.61 6.73
CA ASN A 142 -3.71 0.55 5.74
C ASN A 142 -4.82 0.86 4.75
N LEU A 143 -4.53 0.69 3.46
CA LEU A 143 -5.48 0.83 2.36
C LEU A 143 -5.58 -0.48 1.60
N LYS A 144 -6.75 -1.09 1.63
CA LYS A 144 -7.11 -2.23 0.79
C LYS A 144 -7.94 -1.76 -0.39
N SER A 145 -7.60 -2.22 -1.58
CA SER A 145 -8.36 -1.89 -2.79
C SER A 145 -8.61 -3.14 -3.62
N ASN A 146 -9.86 -3.34 -3.99
CA ASN A 146 -10.29 -4.38 -4.92
C ASN A 146 -10.75 -3.70 -6.21
N ASN A 147 -10.18 -4.11 -7.33
CA ASN A 147 -10.59 -3.63 -8.64
C ASN A 147 -10.98 -4.81 -9.53
N VAL A 148 -12.16 -4.73 -10.12
CA VAL A 148 -12.66 -5.66 -11.13
C VAL A 148 -12.91 -4.89 -12.41
N PHE A 149 -12.22 -5.25 -13.47
CA PHE A 149 -12.44 -4.71 -14.79
C PHE A 149 -12.86 -5.82 -15.73
N THR A 150 -14.00 -5.63 -16.40
CA THR A 150 -14.50 -6.55 -17.41
C THR A 150 -14.80 -5.76 -18.66
N SER A 151 -14.35 -6.27 -19.82
CA SER A 151 -14.74 -5.74 -21.11
C SER A 151 -15.08 -6.87 -22.07
N SER A 152 -16.07 -6.66 -22.88
CA SER A 152 -16.48 -7.58 -23.93
C SER A 152 -16.60 -6.86 -25.26
N TYR A 153 -16.37 -7.57 -26.33
CA TYR A 153 -16.62 -7.08 -27.67
C TYR A 153 -17.42 -8.09 -28.49
N LEU A 154 -18.23 -7.53 -29.37
CA LEU A 154 -18.95 -8.24 -30.42
C LEU A 154 -18.61 -7.57 -31.75
N GLU A 155 -18.06 -8.32 -32.70
CA GLU A 155 -17.77 -7.84 -34.06
C GLU A 155 -18.59 -8.64 -35.06
N ILE A 156 -19.39 -7.93 -35.84
CA ILE A 156 -20.25 -8.48 -36.90
C ILE A 156 -19.75 -7.95 -38.25
N LYS A 157 -19.39 -8.83 -39.16
CA LYS A 157 -19.08 -8.49 -40.55
C LYS A 157 -20.36 -8.50 -41.35
N LEU A 158 -20.97 -7.34 -41.55
CA LEU A 158 -22.20 -7.16 -42.28
C LEU A 158 -22.00 -7.38 -43.80
N PHE A 159 -20.89 -6.85 -44.32
CA PHE A 159 -20.44 -6.98 -45.69
C PHE A 159 -18.93 -7.11 -45.76
N PRO A 160 -18.31 -7.54 -46.87
CA PRO A 160 -16.86 -7.62 -46.98
C PRO A 160 -16.12 -6.32 -46.69
N PHE A 161 -16.81 -5.19 -46.90
CA PHE A 161 -16.26 -3.83 -46.69
C PHE A 161 -16.83 -3.17 -45.42
N LEU A 162 -17.77 -3.79 -44.67
CA LEU A 162 -18.42 -3.16 -43.53
C LEU A 162 -18.44 -4.09 -42.31
N LYS A 163 -17.83 -3.61 -41.21
CA LYS A 163 -17.85 -4.27 -39.92
C LYS A 163 -18.52 -3.37 -38.90
N PHE A 164 -19.35 -3.98 -38.07
CA PHE A 164 -19.88 -3.36 -36.86
C PHE A 164 -19.22 -3.98 -35.65
N ARG A 165 -18.69 -3.14 -34.76
CA ARG A 165 -18.09 -3.59 -33.50
C ARG A 165 -18.68 -2.82 -32.34
N GLN A 166 -19.20 -3.57 -31.38
CA GLN A 166 -19.67 -3.07 -30.11
C GLN A 166 -18.73 -3.50 -29.00
N ASN A 167 -18.35 -2.56 -28.13
CA ASN A 167 -17.57 -2.84 -26.91
C ASN A 167 -18.41 -2.43 -25.71
N LEU A 168 -18.40 -3.27 -24.70
CA LEU A 168 -18.99 -3.00 -23.38
C LEU A 168 -17.89 -3.17 -22.35
N GLY A 169 -17.80 -2.23 -21.40
CA GLY A 169 -16.82 -2.28 -20.32
C GLY A 169 -17.45 -1.90 -18.99
N ILE A 170 -17.06 -2.60 -17.94
CA ILE A 170 -17.46 -2.34 -16.56
C ILE A 170 -16.15 -2.27 -15.75
N ASN A 171 -16.02 -1.20 -14.97
CA ASN A 171 -14.95 -1.07 -14.00
C ASN A 171 -15.57 -0.83 -12.63
N TYR A 172 -15.27 -1.71 -11.69
CA TYR A 172 -15.71 -1.61 -10.30
C TYR A 172 -14.50 -1.55 -9.39
N THR A 173 -14.43 -0.53 -8.55
CA THR A 173 -13.37 -0.38 -7.55
C THR A 173 -13.99 -0.18 -6.19
N ASN A 174 -13.58 -1.00 -5.24
CA ASN A 174 -13.88 -0.83 -3.81
C ASN A 174 -12.59 -0.57 -3.07
N ARG A 175 -12.58 0.46 -2.20
CA ARG A 175 -11.45 0.84 -1.36
C ARG A 175 -11.89 0.95 0.08
N GLU A 176 -11.07 0.41 0.96
CA GLU A 176 -11.25 0.49 2.39
C GLU A 176 -9.93 0.97 3.00
N ARG A 177 -9.99 2.05 3.77
CA ARG A 177 -8.83 2.58 4.48
C ARG A 177 -9.13 2.59 5.96
N GLY A 178 -8.25 1.94 6.73
CA GLY A 178 -8.27 1.98 8.18
C GLY A 178 -7.05 2.72 8.69
N THR A 179 -7.27 3.69 9.58
CA THR A 179 -6.20 4.39 10.29
C THR A 179 -6.34 4.18 11.79
N TYR A 180 -5.23 3.95 12.45
CA TYR A 180 -5.16 3.84 13.89
C TYR A 180 -3.93 4.58 14.41
N TYR A 181 -4.11 5.38 15.43
CA TYR A 181 -3.05 6.09 16.13
C TYR A 181 -3.07 5.66 17.60
N GLY A 182 -2.00 5.01 18.02
CA GLY A 182 -1.82 4.60 19.41
C GLY A 182 -1.57 5.78 20.33
N ARG A 183 -1.74 5.59 21.64
CA ARG A 183 -1.60 6.63 22.67
C ARG A 183 -0.23 7.31 22.71
N ARG A 184 0.79 6.66 22.16
CA ARG A 184 2.17 7.19 22.08
C ARG A 184 2.39 8.14 20.90
N THR A 185 1.39 8.33 20.05
CA THR A 185 1.42 9.31 18.96
C THR A 185 0.70 10.58 19.40
N SER A 186 1.04 11.73 18.82
CA SER A 186 0.37 12.99 19.16
C SER A 186 -1.14 12.93 18.90
N GLU A 187 -1.56 12.30 17.81
CA GLU A 187 -2.97 12.17 17.47
C GLU A 187 -3.72 11.19 18.37
N GLY A 188 -3.03 10.18 18.92
CA GLY A 188 -3.60 9.19 19.82
C GLY A 188 -3.57 9.60 21.30
N SER A 189 -2.78 10.62 21.65
CA SER A 189 -2.56 11.08 23.03
C SER A 189 -3.54 12.15 23.50
N GLU A 190 -4.52 12.56 22.66
CA GLU A 190 -5.55 13.52 23.08
C GLU A 190 -6.19 13.09 24.41
N ALA A 191 -6.33 14.04 25.33
CA ALA A 191 -6.59 13.87 26.76
C ALA A 191 -7.79 12.97 27.14
N ASN A 192 -8.64 12.60 26.22
CA ASN A 192 -9.81 11.74 26.42
C ASN A 192 -9.73 10.39 25.71
N ASN A 193 -8.60 10.05 25.11
CA ASN A 193 -8.50 8.87 24.25
C ASN A 193 -7.68 7.75 24.92
N ILE A 194 -8.32 6.96 25.78
CA ILE A 194 -7.68 5.92 26.57
C ILE A 194 -7.13 4.79 25.72
N ASN A 195 -7.69 4.56 24.51
CA ASN A 195 -7.41 3.39 23.67
C ASN A 195 -6.71 3.69 22.33
N GLY A 196 -6.33 4.94 22.08
CA GLY A 196 -5.87 5.38 20.76
C GLY A 196 -7.04 5.87 19.88
N LYS A 197 -6.74 6.35 18.70
CA LYS A 197 -7.70 6.90 17.74
C LYS A 197 -7.76 6.04 16.50
N ALA A 198 -8.96 5.62 16.12
CA ALA A 198 -9.23 4.91 14.87
C ALA A 198 -10.11 5.76 13.94
N GLY A 199 -9.88 5.67 12.64
CA GLY A 199 -10.65 6.36 11.59
C GLY A 199 -10.71 5.55 10.30
#